data_e0bcc5cf897d0eaa8e0574ed48b67213
#
_entry.id   e0bcc5cf897d0eaa8e0574ed48b67213
#
_cell.length_a   1.000
_cell.length_b   1.000
_cell.length_c   1.000
_cell.angle_alpha   90.00
_cell.angle_beta   90.00
_cell.angle_gamma   90.00
#
_symmetry.space_group_name_H-M   'P 1'
#
loop_
_entity.id
_entity.type
_entity.pdbx_description
1 polymer ?
#
loop_
_entity_poly.entity_id
_entity_poly.type
_entity_poly.pdbx_seq_one_letter_code
_entity_poly.pdbx_strand_id
1 'polypeptide(L)'
;MTVGTDDAQPLLRSVTNEGHQVYTDPAPVPQNAAEDSETTIVDFDPNGDAENPLEWATPFKWAVVSMLAMMAFTVTMTCISVVPLASDIVRDLSDSPNPSKSASILLVTIWELGEAAGPLLIAPLSEMFGRYPVMNGANLLFIGASVLAATAESVPQFVVARMLNGLAVAVNVLNPAIVGDIFANDERGGGLSLLFLAPLIGGAFGPMIGSAVAERYGWRTVIWMTVAIASACELLFLLCFRETYKVAILRRRARNLAAHAAGSGKTFKTAFDEAEDGLGDGSSEWKKLRDAVLRPAIVLCSSGVLMAMSLFSSVVFTFFYIYSTTFSDILLDLYQLAPVTVGSCFAVFSIGSTISVVICNRTLDRIYRRMRFTHKGVDRPEFRLPLAIVGAFALPLSVAMYGWAAQLRLPLLFLLFCVCAMGTALMLAMIPVMAYVVDAFGIFSASAMTGIIVTRCLMSTFLPLTAAPLIDAFGYGWGFSALAGLSLLLAPIPVLMLRYGSHWRRLSKYSRDA
;
A
#
# COMPACT_ATOMS: atom_id res chain seq x y z
N MET A 1 20.52 -20.59 44.86
CA MET A 1 20.00 -19.24 44.63
C MET A 1 19.29 -19.29 43.30
N THR A 2 18.01 -19.45 43.33
CA THR A 2 17.10 -19.57 42.23
C THR A 2 16.73 -18.17 41.73
N VAL A 3 17.08 -17.83 40.50
CA VAL A 3 16.62 -16.59 39.83
C VAL A 3 15.29 -16.92 39.20
N GLY A 4 14.26 -16.20 39.64
CA GLY A 4 12.89 -16.35 39.16
C GLY A 4 12.71 -15.81 37.74
N THR A 5 12.02 -16.60 36.97
CA THR A 5 11.45 -16.24 35.67
C THR A 5 10.11 -15.53 35.89
N ASP A 6 10.13 -14.20 35.97
CA ASP A 6 8.94 -13.36 36.01
C ASP A 6 9.11 -12.21 35.03
N ASP A 7 8.96 -12.51 33.73
CA ASP A 7 8.84 -11.51 32.70
C ASP A 7 7.94 -11.99 31.54
N ALA A 8 6.75 -12.45 31.91
CA ALA A 8 5.64 -12.67 30.95
C ALA A 8 4.39 -11.95 31.47
N GLN A 9 4.47 -10.62 31.59
CA GLN A 9 3.25 -9.82 31.72
C GLN A 9 2.72 -9.49 30.32
N PRO A 10 1.46 -9.83 30.03
CA PRO A 10 0.85 -9.43 28.76
C PRO A 10 0.66 -7.91 28.73
N LEU A 11 1.11 -7.29 27.63
CA LEU A 11 0.96 -5.86 27.30
C LEU A 11 -0.50 -5.48 27.00
N LEU A 12 -1.42 -5.81 27.89
CA LEU A 12 -2.83 -5.43 27.76
C LEU A 12 -3.31 -4.84 29.08
N ARG A 13 -3.05 -3.55 29.26
CA ARG A 13 -3.77 -2.73 30.23
C ARG A 13 -5.12 -2.37 29.63
N SER A 14 -6.19 -2.86 30.26
CA SER A 14 -7.55 -2.44 30.00
C SER A 14 -7.69 -0.93 30.23
N VAL A 15 -7.92 -0.16 29.16
CA VAL A 15 -8.37 1.21 29.27
C VAL A 15 -9.88 1.20 29.21
N THR A 16 -10.49 1.33 30.38
CA THR A 16 -11.89 1.62 30.54
C THR A 16 -12.17 3.07 30.14
N ASN A 17 -13.24 3.25 29.37
CA ASN A 17 -13.90 4.49 28.96
C ASN A 17 -13.32 5.26 27.77
N GLU A 18 -14.07 5.15 26.74
CA GLU A 18 -14.44 5.91 25.57
C GLU A 18 -14.06 5.26 24.24
N GLY A 19 -15.01 4.47 23.71
CA GLY A 19 -15.30 4.44 22.27
C GLY A 19 -14.28 3.79 21.33
N HIS A 20 -13.47 2.81 21.74
CA HIS A 20 -12.52 2.16 20.84
C HIS A 20 -12.61 0.64 20.88
N GLN A 21 -12.98 0.05 19.76
CA GLN A 21 -12.89 -1.40 19.55
C GLN A 21 -11.41 -1.80 19.46
N VAL A 22 -10.86 -2.29 20.56
CA VAL A 22 -9.60 -3.01 20.58
C VAL A 22 -9.93 -4.49 20.43
N TYR A 23 -9.53 -5.11 19.33
CA TYR A 23 -9.54 -6.58 19.23
C TYR A 23 -8.49 -7.13 20.19
N THR A 24 -8.91 -7.40 21.42
CA THR A 24 -8.14 -8.19 22.39
C THR A 24 -8.63 -9.63 22.29
N ASP A 25 -7.71 -10.60 22.36
CA ASP A 25 -8.15 -11.98 22.62
C ASP A 25 -8.97 -11.96 23.92
N PRO A 26 -10.18 -12.51 23.93
CA PRO A 26 -11.02 -12.50 25.13
C PRO A 26 -10.31 -13.27 26.24
N ALA A 27 -10.24 -12.66 27.43
CA ALA A 27 -9.77 -13.34 28.62
C ALA A 27 -10.60 -14.61 28.87
N PRO A 28 -10.04 -15.68 29.45
CA PRO A 28 -10.80 -16.88 29.77
C PRO A 28 -11.99 -16.51 30.65
N VAL A 29 -13.18 -16.84 30.17
CA VAL A 29 -14.47 -16.55 30.83
C VAL A 29 -14.53 -17.30 32.16
N PRO A 30 -14.87 -16.66 33.29
CA PRO A 30 -15.12 -17.36 34.55
C PRO A 30 -16.29 -18.34 34.38
N GLN A 31 -16.12 -19.58 34.78
CA GLN A 31 -17.11 -20.69 34.67
C GLN A 31 -18.35 -20.55 35.56
N ASN A 32 -18.67 -19.40 36.11
CA ASN A 32 -19.78 -19.21 37.02
C ASN A 32 -20.71 -18.09 36.56
N ALA A 33 -21.55 -18.38 35.56
CA ALA A 33 -22.82 -17.68 35.34
C ALA A 33 -23.88 -18.74 35.01
N ALA A 34 -24.65 -19.10 36.03
CA ALA A 34 -25.75 -20.02 35.92
C ALA A 34 -26.97 -19.34 35.29
N GLU A 35 -27.65 -20.12 34.42
CA GLU A 35 -29.07 -20.07 34.14
C GLU A 35 -29.65 -18.75 33.57
N ASP A 36 -29.46 -18.55 32.22
CA ASP A 36 -30.57 -18.10 31.39
C ASP A 36 -30.20 -18.28 29.91
N SER A 37 -30.96 -19.13 29.20
CA SER A 37 -30.81 -19.54 27.81
C SER A 37 -29.38 -20.05 27.46
N GLU A 38 -29.26 -21.37 27.16
CA GLU A 38 -27.99 -22.02 26.77
C GLU A 38 -27.35 -21.33 25.55
N THR A 39 -26.64 -20.23 25.77
CA THR A 39 -25.83 -19.60 24.76
C THR A 39 -24.50 -20.37 24.67
N THR A 40 -24.31 -21.09 23.58
CA THR A 40 -23.06 -21.81 23.32
C THR A 40 -22.11 -20.90 22.56
N ILE A 41 -20.94 -20.59 23.17
CA ILE A 41 -19.88 -19.82 22.50
C ILE A 41 -19.16 -20.75 21.52
N VAL A 42 -19.09 -20.33 20.26
CA VAL A 42 -18.41 -21.06 19.18
C VAL A 42 -17.00 -20.48 19.03
N ASP A 43 -16.00 -21.34 19.21
CA ASP A 43 -14.57 -21.02 19.00
C ASP A 43 -13.87 -22.19 18.28
N PHE A 44 -12.59 -22.04 17.93
CA PHE A 44 -11.76 -23.12 17.40
C PHE A 44 -11.44 -24.15 18.47
N ASP A 45 -11.28 -25.42 18.05
CA ASP A 45 -10.89 -26.49 18.97
C ASP A 45 -9.42 -26.27 19.43
N PRO A 46 -9.16 -26.15 20.75
CA PRO A 46 -7.82 -25.95 21.28
C PRO A 46 -6.87 -27.14 21.02
N ASN A 47 -7.41 -28.33 20.68
CA ASN A 47 -6.62 -29.52 20.37
C ASN A 47 -6.22 -29.62 18.88
N GLY A 48 -6.58 -28.63 18.07
CA GLY A 48 -6.30 -28.55 16.64
C GLY A 48 -7.55 -28.46 15.79
N ASP A 49 -7.63 -27.44 14.95
CA ASP A 49 -8.79 -27.19 14.06
C ASP A 49 -8.30 -26.89 12.64
N ALA A 50 -8.70 -27.75 11.70
CA ALA A 50 -8.36 -27.61 10.29
C ALA A 50 -8.93 -26.33 9.64
N GLU A 51 -9.95 -25.71 10.24
CA GLU A 51 -10.49 -24.43 9.80
C GLU A 51 -9.72 -23.23 10.37
N ASN A 52 -8.85 -23.44 11.40
CA ASN A 52 -8.02 -22.38 11.96
C ASN A 52 -6.85 -22.03 11.01
N PRO A 53 -6.79 -20.81 10.44
CA PRO A 53 -5.74 -20.45 9.50
C PRO A 53 -4.32 -20.52 10.09
N LEU A 54 -4.18 -20.30 11.39
CA LEU A 54 -2.89 -20.39 12.10
C LEU A 54 -2.34 -21.82 12.15
N GLU A 55 -3.20 -22.83 12.03
CA GLU A 55 -2.83 -24.25 12.10
C GLU A 55 -2.68 -24.92 10.73
N TRP A 56 -2.87 -24.18 9.65
CA TRP A 56 -2.66 -24.72 8.31
C TRP A 56 -1.23 -25.22 8.10
N ALA A 57 -1.10 -26.27 7.31
CA ALA A 57 0.21 -26.81 6.96
C ALA A 57 1.11 -25.74 6.31
N THR A 58 2.37 -25.66 6.74
CA THR A 58 3.34 -24.66 6.26
C THR A 58 3.44 -24.57 4.72
N PRO A 59 3.44 -25.69 3.95
CA PRO A 59 3.43 -25.60 2.49
C PRO A 59 2.21 -24.89 1.92
N PHE A 60 1.03 -25.09 2.53
CA PHE A 60 -0.19 -24.43 2.10
C PHE A 60 -0.17 -22.93 2.39
N LYS A 61 0.33 -22.51 3.57
CA LYS A 61 0.53 -21.09 3.91
C LYS A 61 1.43 -20.41 2.87
N TRP A 62 2.57 -21.03 2.50
CA TRP A 62 3.47 -20.51 1.50
C TRP A 62 2.86 -20.51 0.09
N ALA A 63 2.02 -21.48 -0.25
CA ALA A 63 1.26 -21.46 -1.51
C ALA A 63 0.31 -20.25 -1.57
N VAL A 64 -0.41 -19.96 -0.46
CA VAL A 64 -1.25 -18.75 -0.35
C VAL A 64 -0.41 -17.48 -0.52
N VAL A 65 0.72 -17.35 0.18
CA VAL A 65 1.60 -16.17 0.05
C VAL A 65 2.14 -16.02 -1.38
N SER A 66 2.47 -17.14 -2.03
CA SER A 66 2.93 -17.11 -3.43
C SER A 66 1.84 -16.64 -4.39
N MET A 67 0.59 -17.05 -4.19
CA MET A 67 -0.56 -16.54 -4.96
C MET A 67 -0.76 -15.04 -4.75
N LEU A 68 -0.73 -14.57 -3.49
CA LEU A 68 -0.81 -13.15 -3.15
C LEU A 68 0.32 -12.35 -3.81
N ALA A 69 1.55 -12.85 -3.77
CA ALA A 69 2.71 -12.23 -4.39
C ALA A 69 2.58 -12.17 -5.92
N MET A 70 2.07 -13.25 -6.55
CA MET A 70 1.85 -13.29 -8.00
C MET A 70 0.78 -12.27 -8.43
N MET A 71 -0.30 -12.12 -7.65
CA MET A 71 -1.29 -11.07 -7.93
C MET A 71 -0.71 -9.67 -7.74
N ALA A 72 0.07 -9.42 -6.69
CA ALA A 72 0.75 -8.16 -6.45
C ALA A 72 1.72 -7.80 -7.59
N PHE A 73 2.50 -8.78 -8.08
CA PHE A 73 3.32 -8.65 -9.28
C PHE A 73 2.48 -8.26 -10.50
N THR A 74 1.37 -8.96 -10.75
CA THR A 74 0.49 -8.73 -11.90
C THR A 74 -0.14 -7.34 -11.87
N VAL A 75 -0.62 -6.90 -10.71
CA VAL A 75 -1.18 -5.55 -10.51
C VAL A 75 -0.13 -4.48 -10.82
N THR A 76 1.07 -4.60 -10.26
CA THR A 76 2.12 -3.61 -10.49
C THR A 76 2.62 -3.65 -11.94
N MET A 77 2.78 -4.83 -12.53
CA MET A 77 3.11 -4.98 -13.93
C MET A 77 2.07 -4.30 -14.83
N THR A 78 0.77 -4.50 -14.57
CA THR A 78 -0.33 -3.85 -15.32
C THR A 78 -0.30 -2.32 -15.15
N CYS A 79 -0.02 -1.84 -13.94
CA CYS A 79 0.08 -0.41 -13.67
C CYS A 79 1.19 0.25 -14.50
N ILE A 80 2.39 -0.31 -14.46
CA ILE A 80 3.60 0.35 -14.96
C ILE A 80 3.89 0.00 -16.44
N SER A 81 3.44 -1.13 -16.97
CA SER A 81 3.64 -1.51 -18.38
C SER A 81 3.03 -0.53 -19.38
N VAL A 82 1.98 0.19 -18.98
CA VAL A 82 1.31 1.20 -19.81
C VAL A 82 2.10 2.52 -19.91
N VAL A 83 3.01 2.77 -18.96
CA VAL A 83 3.73 4.05 -18.88
C VAL A 83 4.50 4.39 -20.16
N PRO A 84 5.38 3.52 -20.68
CA PRO A 84 6.10 3.81 -21.92
C PRO A 84 5.21 3.87 -23.16
N LEU A 85 3.97 3.40 -23.06
CA LEU A 85 3.01 3.32 -24.17
C LEU A 85 1.95 4.43 -24.12
N ALA A 86 1.97 5.28 -23.10
CA ALA A 86 0.90 6.25 -22.84
C ALA A 86 0.66 7.21 -24.00
N SER A 87 1.72 7.72 -24.61
CA SER A 87 1.64 8.63 -25.75
C SER A 87 1.09 7.94 -27.01
N ASP A 88 1.47 6.68 -27.25
CA ASP A 88 0.97 5.88 -28.36
C ASP A 88 -0.51 5.53 -28.20
N ILE A 89 -0.93 5.19 -26.97
CA ILE A 89 -2.34 4.91 -26.65
C ILE A 89 -3.20 6.15 -26.89
N VAL A 90 -2.77 7.32 -26.40
CA VAL A 90 -3.54 8.55 -26.60
C VAL A 90 -3.59 8.93 -28.07
N ARG A 91 -2.51 8.75 -28.82
CA ARG A 91 -2.49 9.01 -30.27
C ARG A 91 -3.46 8.10 -31.03
N ASP A 92 -3.51 6.81 -30.70
CA ASP A 92 -4.41 5.83 -31.35
C ASP A 92 -5.88 6.09 -31.00
N LEU A 93 -6.18 6.52 -29.77
CA LEU A 93 -7.55 6.72 -29.28
C LEU A 93 -8.12 8.14 -29.56
N SER A 94 -7.31 9.11 -29.95
CA SER A 94 -7.74 10.51 -30.12
C SER A 94 -7.87 10.95 -31.57
N ASP A 95 -7.53 10.10 -32.57
CA ASP A 95 -7.43 10.44 -33.99
C ASP A 95 -6.66 11.74 -34.27
N SER A 96 -5.85 12.20 -33.33
CA SER A 96 -5.11 13.45 -33.40
C SER A 96 -3.63 13.19 -33.69
N PRO A 97 -3.05 13.88 -34.68
CA PRO A 97 -1.62 13.74 -34.98
C PRO A 97 -0.71 14.22 -33.84
N ASN A 98 -1.20 15.11 -32.98
CA ASN A 98 -0.49 15.61 -31.80
C ASN A 98 -1.25 15.26 -30.52
N PRO A 99 -0.93 14.15 -29.87
CA PRO A 99 -1.57 13.76 -28.62
C PRO A 99 -1.29 14.78 -27.51
N SER A 100 -2.31 15.08 -26.71
CA SER A 100 -2.12 15.95 -25.55
C SER A 100 -1.21 15.27 -24.51
N LYS A 101 -0.06 15.87 -24.19
CA LYS A 101 0.84 15.40 -23.14
C LYS A 101 0.12 15.24 -21.81
N SER A 102 -0.77 16.17 -21.47
CA SER A 102 -1.58 16.10 -20.25
C SER A 102 -2.50 14.87 -20.24
N ALA A 103 -3.06 14.46 -21.41
CA ALA A 103 -3.86 13.25 -21.50
C ALA A 103 -3.02 12.00 -21.29
N SER A 104 -1.81 11.93 -21.83
CA SER A 104 -0.87 10.81 -21.61
C SER A 104 -0.46 10.69 -20.14
N ILE A 105 -0.19 11.81 -19.48
CA ILE A 105 0.11 11.83 -18.04
C ILE A 105 -1.10 11.37 -17.23
N LEU A 106 -2.28 11.92 -17.49
CA LEU A 106 -3.51 11.56 -16.79
C LEU A 106 -3.85 10.08 -16.93
N LEU A 107 -3.67 9.52 -18.12
CA LEU A 107 -3.90 8.10 -18.41
C LEU A 107 -3.07 7.18 -17.49
N VAL A 108 -1.86 7.61 -17.14
CA VAL A 108 -0.99 6.88 -16.20
C VAL A 108 -1.40 7.15 -14.75
N THR A 109 -1.58 8.43 -14.39
CA THR A 109 -1.72 8.85 -12.98
C THR A 109 -3.13 8.66 -12.42
N ILE A 110 -4.16 8.55 -13.26
CA ILE A 110 -5.55 8.35 -12.83
C ILE A 110 -5.77 7.05 -12.03
N TRP A 111 -4.90 6.08 -12.21
CA TRP A 111 -4.86 4.86 -11.40
C TRP A 111 -4.76 5.18 -9.90
N GLU A 112 -3.94 6.14 -9.54
CA GLU A 112 -3.77 6.58 -8.16
C GLU A 112 -5.08 7.11 -7.56
N LEU A 113 -5.91 7.80 -8.34
CA LEU A 113 -7.21 8.27 -7.86
C LEU A 113 -8.11 7.08 -7.45
N GLY A 114 -8.11 6.03 -8.25
CA GLY A 114 -8.79 4.78 -7.88
C GLY A 114 -8.20 4.14 -6.63
N GLU A 115 -6.87 4.05 -6.56
CA GLU A 115 -6.15 3.48 -5.41
C GLU A 115 -6.35 4.30 -4.12
N ALA A 116 -6.65 5.61 -4.22
CA ALA A 116 -7.01 6.40 -3.05
C ALA A 116 -8.32 5.93 -2.39
N ALA A 117 -9.30 5.51 -3.19
CA ALA A 117 -10.60 5.05 -2.71
C ALA A 117 -10.59 3.57 -2.31
N GLY A 118 -9.75 2.75 -2.95
CA GLY A 118 -9.68 1.29 -2.74
C GLY A 118 -9.53 0.88 -1.28
N PRO A 119 -8.47 1.30 -0.57
CA PRO A 119 -8.25 0.95 0.83
C PRO A 119 -9.40 1.36 1.76
N LEU A 120 -10.03 2.49 1.51
CA LEU A 120 -11.14 3.00 2.32
C LEU A 120 -12.38 2.10 2.25
N LEU A 121 -12.57 1.41 1.13
CA LEU A 121 -13.72 0.52 0.90
C LEU A 121 -13.37 -0.94 1.16
N ILE A 122 -12.24 -1.41 0.63
CA ILE A 122 -11.86 -2.83 0.64
C ILE A 122 -11.55 -3.32 2.06
N ALA A 123 -10.88 -2.51 2.89
CA ALA A 123 -10.54 -2.92 4.25
C ALA A 123 -11.80 -3.19 5.10
N PRO A 124 -12.75 -2.25 5.26
CA PRO A 124 -13.95 -2.50 6.03
C PRO A 124 -14.83 -3.60 5.43
N LEU A 125 -14.96 -3.67 4.09
CA LEU A 125 -15.72 -4.73 3.43
C LEU A 125 -15.13 -6.12 3.76
N SER A 126 -13.80 -6.23 3.82
CA SER A 126 -13.14 -7.50 4.13
C SER A 126 -13.30 -7.92 5.61
N GLU A 127 -13.55 -6.98 6.51
CA GLU A 127 -13.87 -7.25 7.91
C GLU A 127 -15.35 -7.64 8.09
N MET A 128 -16.24 -7.11 7.25
CA MET A 128 -17.66 -7.43 7.29
C MET A 128 -17.98 -8.77 6.62
N PHE A 129 -17.45 -9.01 5.42
CA PHE A 129 -17.81 -10.15 4.57
C PHE A 129 -16.77 -11.28 4.57
N GLY A 130 -15.58 -11.03 5.10
CA GLY A 130 -14.44 -11.95 5.04
C GLY A 130 -13.44 -11.60 3.93
N ARG A 131 -12.25 -12.18 4.01
CA ARG A 131 -11.16 -11.91 3.05
C ARG A 131 -11.43 -12.55 1.68
N TYR A 132 -11.95 -13.79 1.68
CA TYR A 132 -12.18 -14.56 0.46
C TYR A 132 -13.13 -13.85 -0.54
N PRO A 133 -14.37 -13.47 -0.19
CA PRO A 133 -15.28 -12.87 -1.16
C PRO A 133 -14.84 -11.49 -1.62
N VAL A 134 -14.22 -10.69 -0.74
CA VAL A 134 -13.78 -9.34 -1.10
C VAL A 134 -12.56 -9.37 -2.00
N MET A 135 -11.58 -10.27 -1.75
CA MET A 135 -10.42 -10.44 -2.61
C MET A 135 -10.84 -10.87 -4.02
N ASN A 136 -11.65 -11.94 -4.13
CA ASN A 136 -12.12 -12.41 -5.44
C ASN A 136 -12.99 -11.36 -6.15
N GLY A 137 -13.87 -10.65 -5.43
CA GLY A 137 -14.66 -9.56 -6.01
C GLY A 137 -13.81 -8.42 -6.55
N ALA A 138 -12.77 -8.02 -5.83
CA ALA A 138 -11.83 -7.00 -6.27
C ALA A 138 -10.99 -7.46 -7.47
N ASN A 139 -10.52 -8.70 -7.46
CA ASN A 139 -9.78 -9.27 -8.60
C ASN A 139 -10.65 -9.37 -9.87
N LEU A 140 -11.91 -9.78 -9.74
CA LEU A 140 -12.85 -9.82 -10.86
C LEU A 140 -13.15 -8.42 -11.41
N LEU A 141 -13.29 -7.42 -10.51
CA LEU A 141 -13.42 -6.01 -10.93
C LEU A 141 -12.17 -5.53 -11.65
N PHE A 142 -10.97 -5.90 -11.18
CA PHE A 142 -9.70 -5.59 -11.81
C PHE A 142 -9.60 -6.17 -13.22
N ILE A 143 -9.98 -7.44 -13.40
CA ILE A 143 -10.02 -8.12 -14.71
C ILE A 143 -11.02 -7.43 -15.62
N GLY A 144 -12.24 -7.16 -15.16
CA GLY A 144 -13.28 -6.47 -15.93
C GLY A 144 -12.85 -5.07 -16.39
N ALA A 145 -12.23 -4.29 -15.49
CA ALA A 145 -11.67 -2.99 -15.82
C ALA A 145 -10.51 -3.09 -16.82
N SER A 146 -9.67 -4.13 -16.72
CA SER A 146 -8.59 -4.37 -17.69
C SER A 146 -9.14 -4.77 -19.07
N VAL A 147 -10.22 -5.55 -19.13
CA VAL A 147 -10.94 -5.84 -20.39
C VAL A 147 -11.51 -4.55 -20.99
N LEU A 148 -12.14 -3.70 -20.16
CA LEU A 148 -12.63 -2.39 -20.59
C LEU A 148 -11.50 -1.50 -21.15
N ALA A 149 -10.31 -1.54 -20.55
CA ALA A 149 -9.13 -0.83 -21.08
C ALA A 149 -8.66 -1.41 -22.42
N ALA A 150 -8.64 -2.75 -22.57
CA ALA A 150 -8.22 -3.43 -23.81
C ALA A 150 -9.15 -3.15 -24.99
N THR A 151 -10.44 -2.96 -24.72
CA THR A 151 -11.50 -2.69 -25.70
C THR A 151 -11.82 -1.20 -25.85
N ALA A 152 -11.02 -0.31 -25.23
CA ALA A 152 -11.30 1.12 -25.28
C ALA A 152 -11.19 1.68 -26.70
N GLU A 153 -12.18 2.50 -27.07
CA GLU A 153 -12.28 3.21 -28.35
C GLU A 153 -12.04 4.72 -28.20
N SER A 154 -11.94 5.21 -26.97
CA SER A 154 -11.69 6.62 -26.67
C SER A 154 -10.82 6.81 -25.43
N VAL A 155 -10.10 7.94 -25.37
CA VAL A 155 -9.26 8.29 -24.20
C VAL A 155 -10.06 8.34 -22.89
N PRO A 156 -11.26 8.97 -22.82
CA PRO A 156 -12.06 8.96 -21.59
C PRO A 156 -12.44 7.56 -21.09
N GLN A 157 -12.80 6.65 -22.02
CA GLN A 157 -13.12 5.25 -21.67
C GLN A 157 -11.90 4.55 -21.07
N PHE A 158 -10.73 4.72 -21.66
CA PHE A 158 -9.48 4.16 -21.13
C PHE A 158 -9.13 4.74 -19.75
N VAL A 159 -9.29 6.05 -19.56
CA VAL A 159 -9.05 6.73 -18.26
C VAL A 159 -9.99 6.18 -17.19
N VAL A 160 -11.29 6.00 -17.49
CA VAL A 160 -12.24 5.39 -16.55
C VAL A 160 -11.83 3.95 -16.21
N ALA A 161 -11.44 3.15 -17.21
CA ALA A 161 -10.97 1.80 -16.99
C ALA A 161 -9.74 1.75 -16.07
N ARG A 162 -8.78 2.65 -16.25
CA ARG A 162 -7.59 2.78 -15.40
C ARG A 162 -7.94 3.19 -13.97
N MET A 163 -8.89 4.10 -13.80
CA MET A 163 -9.38 4.48 -12.46
C MET A 163 -10.06 3.30 -11.75
N LEU A 164 -10.87 2.51 -12.48
CA LEU A 164 -11.50 1.30 -11.93
C LEU A 164 -10.45 0.23 -11.57
N ASN A 165 -9.39 0.07 -12.40
CA ASN A 165 -8.29 -0.81 -12.05
C ASN A 165 -7.64 -0.39 -10.72
N GLY A 166 -7.36 0.90 -10.53
CA GLY A 166 -6.84 1.43 -9.27
C GLY A 166 -7.76 1.15 -8.07
N LEU A 167 -9.07 1.39 -8.24
CA LEU A 167 -10.08 1.10 -7.22
C LEU A 167 -10.10 -0.38 -6.80
N ALA A 168 -9.88 -1.27 -7.76
CA ALA A 168 -9.87 -2.71 -7.54
C ALA A 168 -8.59 -3.25 -6.88
N VAL A 169 -7.59 -2.40 -6.61
CA VAL A 169 -6.32 -2.84 -5.99
C VAL A 169 -6.54 -3.22 -4.53
N ALA A 170 -6.91 -4.49 -4.30
CA ALA A 170 -7.07 -5.06 -2.98
C ALA A 170 -5.74 -5.50 -2.33
N VAL A 171 -4.74 -5.82 -3.16
CA VAL A 171 -3.49 -6.43 -2.71
C VAL A 171 -2.71 -5.58 -1.70
N ASN A 172 -2.75 -4.27 -1.82
CA ASN A 172 -2.03 -3.36 -0.92
C ASN A 172 -2.57 -3.40 0.52
N VAL A 173 -3.85 -3.74 0.70
CA VAL A 173 -4.52 -3.76 2.00
C VAL A 173 -4.69 -5.19 2.52
N LEU A 174 -5.17 -6.09 1.67
CA LEU A 174 -5.52 -7.45 2.09
C LEU A 174 -4.29 -8.35 2.25
N ASN A 175 -3.26 -8.17 1.43
CA ASN A 175 -2.07 -9.03 1.51
C ASN A 175 -1.41 -9.03 2.89
N PRO A 176 -1.07 -7.86 3.51
CA PRO A 176 -0.52 -7.84 4.85
C PRO A 176 -1.48 -8.40 5.90
N ALA A 177 -2.79 -8.15 5.75
CA ALA A 177 -3.81 -8.64 6.66
C ALA A 177 -3.91 -10.18 6.60
N ILE A 178 -3.96 -10.77 5.38
CA ILE A 178 -4.01 -12.22 5.19
C ILE A 178 -2.76 -12.90 5.76
N VAL A 179 -1.56 -12.33 5.54
CA VAL A 179 -0.33 -12.86 6.16
C VAL A 179 -0.43 -12.79 7.69
N GLY A 180 -1.03 -11.72 8.23
CA GLY A 180 -1.33 -11.61 9.64
C GLY A 180 -2.30 -12.66 10.16
N ASP A 181 -3.27 -13.08 9.33
CA ASP A 181 -4.28 -14.09 9.69
C ASP A 181 -3.71 -15.53 9.70
N ILE A 182 -2.69 -15.84 8.84
CA ILE A 182 -2.16 -17.20 8.65
C ILE A 182 -0.83 -17.49 9.34
N PHE A 183 -0.07 -16.46 9.74
CA PHE A 183 1.22 -16.63 10.43
C PHE A 183 1.22 -16.03 11.83
N ALA A 184 1.90 -16.68 12.76
CA ALA A 184 2.21 -16.11 14.07
C ALA A 184 3.14 -14.89 13.94
N ASN A 185 3.19 -14.04 14.98
CA ASN A 185 3.92 -12.76 14.92
C ASN A 185 5.41 -12.90 14.60
N ASP A 186 6.05 -13.97 15.04
CA ASP A 186 7.46 -14.28 14.85
C ASP A 186 7.77 -14.83 13.44
N GLU A 187 6.78 -15.40 12.74
CA GLU A 187 6.94 -16.01 11.41
C GLU A 187 6.50 -15.11 10.23
N ARG A 188 5.79 -13.99 10.49
CA ARG A 188 5.22 -13.09 9.47
C ARG A 188 6.25 -12.45 8.55
N GLY A 189 7.48 -12.26 9.05
CA GLY A 189 8.52 -11.50 8.34
C GLY A 189 8.87 -12.07 6.96
N GLY A 190 8.94 -13.39 6.84
CA GLY A 190 9.23 -14.05 5.56
C GLY A 190 8.13 -13.84 4.52
N GLY A 191 6.86 -14.02 4.91
CA GLY A 191 5.71 -13.82 4.04
C GLY A 191 5.60 -12.38 3.55
N LEU A 192 5.71 -11.41 4.46
CA LEU A 192 5.69 -9.98 4.11
C LEU A 192 6.84 -9.60 3.18
N SER A 193 8.04 -10.15 3.38
CA SER A 193 9.18 -9.88 2.51
C SER A 193 8.92 -10.28 1.05
N LEU A 194 8.30 -11.45 0.82
CA LEU A 194 7.94 -11.91 -0.52
C LEU A 194 6.87 -10.99 -1.15
N LEU A 195 5.88 -10.56 -0.36
CA LEU A 195 4.84 -9.65 -0.81
C LEU A 195 5.37 -8.26 -1.22
N PHE A 196 6.37 -7.74 -0.52
CA PHE A 196 6.99 -6.47 -0.89
C PHE A 196 7.98 -6.59 -2.05
N LEU A 197 8.58 -7.76 -2.25
CA LEU A 197 9.48 -8.00 -3.38
C LEU A 197 8.73 -8.08 -4.72
N ALA A 198 7.54 -8.68 -4.73
CA ALA A 198 6.76 -8.90 -5.93
C ALA A 198 6.43 -7.61 -6.72
N PRO A 199 5.95 -6.51 -6.10
CA PRO A 199 5.75 -5.23 -6.78
C PRO A 199 7.04 -4.62 -7.33
N LEU A 200 8.18 -4.76 -6.65
CA LEU A 200 9.46 -4.25 -7.16
C LEU A 200 9.87 -4.96 -8.45
N ILE A 201 9.68 -6.28 -8.50
CA ILE A 201 9.92 -7.07 -9.70
C ILE A 201 8.93 -6.69 -10.80
N GLY A 202 7.64 -6.55 -10.48
CA GLY A 202 6.60 -6.11 -11.40
C GLY A 202 6.90 -4.74 -12.02
N GLY A 203 7.37 -3.79 -11.21
CA GLY A 203 7.79 -2.46 -11.66
C GLY A 203 9.02 -2.45 -12.57
N ALA A 204 9.95 -3.39 -12.36
CA ALA A 204 11.14 -3.53 -13.22
C ALA A 204 10.81 -4.19 -14.56
N PHE A 205 10.07 -5.29 -14.53
CA PHE A 205 9.78 -6.10 -15.72
C PHE A 205 8.56 -5.61 -16.51
N GLY A 206 7.61 -4.90 -15.87
CA GLY A 206 6.40 -4.41 -16.52
C GLY A 206 6.66 -3.57 -17.76
N PRO A 207 7.41 -2.47 -17.67
CA PRO A 207 7.75 -1.64 -18.83
C PRO A 207 8.57 -2.39 -19.88
N MET A 208 9.50 -3.24 -19.46
CA MET A 208 10.35 -4.01 -20.37
C MET A 208 9.52 -4.99 -21.22
N ILE A 209 8.70 -5.80 -20.58
CA ILE A 209 7.82 -6.76 -21.27
C ILE A 209 6.76 -6.02 -22.06
N GLY A 210 6.16 -4.97 -21.47
CA GLY A 210 5.14 -4.13 -22.12
C GLY A 210 5.64 -3.52 -23.42
N SER A 211 6.81 -2.88 -23.41
CA SER A 211 7.41 -2.29 -24.61
C SER A 211 7.77 -3.33 -25.66
N ALA A 212 8.34 -4.48 -25.25
CA ALA A 212 8.71 -5.55 -26.17
C ALA A 212 7.49 -6.18 -26.88
N VAL A 213 6.40 -6.37 -26.15
CA VAL A 213 5.14 -6.89 -26.72
C VAL A 213 4.47 -5.82 -27.59
N ALA A 214 4.44 -4.57 -27.14
CA ALA A 214 3.80 -3.48 -27.85
C ALA A 214 4.47 -3.17 -29.19
N GLU A 215 5.80 -3.20 -29.26
CA GLU A 215 6.57 -2.97 -30.49
C GLU A 215 6.19 -3.97 -31.59
N ARG A 216 5.88 -5.22 -31.22
CA ARG A 216 5.59 -6.29 -32.19
C ARG A 216 4.11 -6.51 -32.45
N TYR A 217 3.26 -6.33 -31.45
CA TYR A 217 1.85 -6.71 -31.50
C TYR A 217 0.89 -5.57 -31.12
N GLY A 218 1.41 -4.38 -30.82
CA GLY A 218 0.62 -3.23 -30.41
C GLY A 218 0.24 -3.21 -28.91
N TRP A 219 -0.14 -2.03 -28.42
CA TRP A 219 -0.41 -1.78 -27.00
C TRP A 219 -1.62 -2.57 -26.46
N ARG A 220 -2.65 -2.82 -27.29
CA ARG A 220 -3.82 -3.61 -26.86
C ARG A 220 -3.43 -5.03 -26.46
N THR A 221 -2.45 -5.64 -27.14
CA THR A 221 -1.95 -6.98 -26.81
C THR A 221 -1.29 -7.01 -25.44
N VAL A 222 -0.62 -5.93 -25.02
CA VAL A 222 -0.05 -5.81 -23.67
C VAL A 222 -1.14 -5.90 -22.60
N ILE A 223 -2.26 -5.20 -22.82
CA ILE A 223 -3.37 -5.22 -21.85
C ILE A 223 -4.06 -6.59 -21.87
N TRP A 224 -4.28 -7.21 -23.04
CA TRP A 224 -4.81 -8.58 -23.11
C TRP A 224 -3.90 -9.60 -22.43
N MET A 225 -2.59 -9.43 -22.54
CA MET A 225 -1.62 -10.28 -21.81
C MET A 225 -1.81 -10.12 -20.29
N THR A 226 -1.98 -8.89 -19.78
CA THR A 226 -2.22 -8.69 -18.34
C THR A 226 -3.58 -9.24 -17.90
N VAL A 227 -4.63 -9.13 -18.73
CA VAL A 227 -5.93 -9.78 -18.51
C VAL A 227 -5.77 -11.29 -18.38
N ALA A 228 -5.02 -11.92 -19.29
CA ALA A 228 -4.79 -13.37 -19.25
C ALA A 228 -4.05 -13.81 -17.97
N ILE A 229 -3.00 -13.08 -17.59
CA ILE A 229 -2.24 -13.37 -16.35
C ILE A 229 -3.13 -13.16 -15.12
N ALA A 230 -3.85 -12.04 -15.04
CA ALA A 230 -4.76 -11.76 -13.92
C ALA A 230 -5.87 -12.81 -13.81
N SER A 231 -6.44 -13.24 -14.96
CA SER A 231 -7.46 -14.29 -14.99
C SER A 231 -6.93 -15.65 -14.55
N ALA A 232 -5.70 -15.99 -14.93
CA ALA A 232 -5.04 -17.21 -14.45
C ALA A 232 -4.77 -17.15 -12.93
N CYS A 233 -4.33 -16.00 -12.41
CA CYS A 233 -4.18 -15.79 -10.97
C CYS A 233 -5.52 -15.92 -10.25
N GLU A 234 -6.58 -15.29 -10.76
CA GLU A 234 -7.91 -15.35 -10.16
C GLU A 234 -8.48 -16.76 -10.15
N LEU A 235 -8.26 -17.52 -11.22
CA LEU A 235 -8.64 -18.93 -11.24
C LEU A 235 -7.96 -19.74 -10.12
N LEU A 236 -6.67 -19.48 -9.86
CA LEU A 236 -5.96 -20.08 -8.74
C LEU A 236 -6.54 -19.65 -7.38
N PHE A 237 -6.92 -18.36 -7.23
CA PHE A 237 -7.59 -17.88 -6.02
C PHE A 237 -8.93 -18.58 -5.81
N LEU A 238 -9.77 -18.67 -6.82
CA LEU A 238 -11.07 -19.34 -6.74
C LEU A 238 -10.96 -20.83 -6.38
N LEU A 239 -9.92 -21.51 -6.86
CA LEU A 239 -9.73 -22.95 -6.65
C LEU A 239 -9.01 -23.29 -5.33
N CYS A 240 -8.02 -22.48 -4.93
CA CYS A 240 -7.09 -22.84 -3.86
C CYS A 240 -7.19 -21.94 -2.62
N PHE A 241 -7.63 -20.68 -2.78
CA PHE A 241 -7.71 -19.75 -1.65
C PHE A 241 -8.89 -20.08 -0.75
N ARG A 242 -8.70 -19.96 0.56
CA ARG A 242 -9.74 -20.18 1.57
C ARG A 242 -9.89 -18.94 2.43
N GLU A 243 -11.04 -18.84 3.12
CA GLU A 243 -11.26 -17.76 4.09
C GLU A 243 -10.20 -17.81 5.20
N THR A 244 -9.59 -16.65 5.46
CA THR A 244 -8.52 -16.49 6.46
C THR A 244 -8.97 -15.66 7.66
N TYR A 245 -10.06 -14.92 7.54
CA TYR A 245 -10.55 -14.06 8.62
C TYR A 245 -11.30 -14.86 9.68
N LYS A 246 -10.68 -15.04 10.84
CA LYS A 246 -11.18 -15.91 11.90
C LYS A 246 -12.61 -15.56 12.33
N VAL A 247 -12.96 -14.26 12.39
CA VAL A 247 -14.33 -13.82 12.75
C VAL A 247 -15.36 -14.30 11.73
N ALA A 248 -15.06 -14.21 10.43
CA ALA A 248 -15.96 -14.67 9.38
C ALA A 248 -16.14 -16.19 9.40
N ILE A 249 -15.06 -16.95 9.68
CA ILE A 249 -15.09 -18.41 9.81
C ILE A 249 -16.00 -18.81 10.98
N LEU A 250 -15.77 -18.23 12.15
CA LEU A 250 -16.52 -18.54 13.36
C LEU A 250 -17.99 -18.14 13.25
N ARG A 251 -18.31 -16.97 12.68
CA ARG A 251 -19.69 -16.53 12.39
C ARG A 251 -20.40 -17.48 11.41
N ARG A 252 -19.69 -17.98 10.39
CA ARG A 252 -20.22 -18.98 9.47
C ARG A 252 -20.50 -20.30 10.19
N ARG A 253 -19.59 -20.75 11.06
CA ARG A 253 -19.73 -21.96 11.88
C ARG A 253 -20.91 -21.85 12.84
N ALA A 254 -21.06 -20.71 13.55
CA ALA A 254 -22.19 -20.44 14.45
C ALA A 254 -23.53 -20.47 13.71
N ARG A 255 -23.61 -19.86 12.51
CA ARG A 255 -24.83 -19.91 11.67
C ARG A 255 -25.16 -21.33 11.21
N ASN A 256 -24.16 -22.12 10.81
CA ASN A 256 -24.38 -23.51 10.42
C ASN A 256 -24.89 -24.36 11.60
N LEU A 257 -24.29 -24.20 12.79
CA LEU A 257 -24.73 -24.89 14.00
C LEU A 257 -26.15 -24.49 14.39
N ALA A 258 -26.49 -23.20 14.33
CA ALA A 258 -27.86 -22.72 14.59
C ALA A 258 -28.87 -23.28 13.60
N ALA A 259 -28.52 -23.41 12.30
CA ALA A 259 -29.37 -24.01 11.28
C ALA A 259 -29.62 -25.50 11.52
N HIS A 260 -28.61 -26.25 12.01
CA HIS A 260 -28.75 -27.67 12.33
C HIS A 260 -29.48 -27.90 13.66
N ALA A 261 -29.41 -26.94 14.59
CA ALA A 261 -30.08 -26.98 15.88
C ALA A 261 -31.48 -26.30 15.87
N ALA A 262 -32.02 -26.01 14.69
CA ALA A 262 -33.33 -25.38 14.53
C ALA A 262 -34.42 -26.26 15.21
N GLY A 263 -34.87 -25.85 16.40
CA GLY A 263 -35.81 -26.58 17.26
C GLY A 263 -35.30 -26.89 18.66
N SER A 264 -34.01 -26.70 18.98
CA SER A 264 -33.44 -27.01 20.31
C SER A 264 -33.45 -25.82 21.29
N GLY A 265 -33.86 -24.63 20.87
CA GLY A 265 -33.85 -23.43 21.72
C GLY A 265 -32.45 -22.89 22.09
N LYS A 266 -31.36 -23.48 21.54
CA LYS A 266 -30.00 -23.07 21.79
C LYS A 266 -29.57 -21.90 20.88
N THR A 267 -29.00 -20.90 21.47
CA THR A 267 -28.41 -19.76 20.75
C THR A 267 -26.90 -19.97 20.60
N PHE A 268 -26.37 -19.90 19.37
CA PHE A 268 -24.95 -20.00 19.09
C PHE A 268 -24.41 -18.63 18.79
N LYS A 269 -23.47 -18.14 19.59
CA LYS A 269 -22.77 -16.85 19.40
C LYS A 269 -21.27 -17.07 19.35
N THR A 270 -20.56 -16.18 18.71
CA THR A 270 -19.08 -16.13 18.79
C THR A 270 -18.67 -15.22 19.93
N ALA A 271 -17.46 -15.39 20.48
CA ALA A 271 -16.90 -14.49 21.47
C ALA A 271 -16.81 -13.03 20.98
N PHE A 272 -16.72 -12.83 19.66
CA PHE A 272 -16.72 -11.51 19.03
C PHE A 272 -18.10 -10.84 19.00
N ASP A 273 -19.18 -11.64 18.83
CA ASP A 273 -20.55 -11.14 18.85
C ASP A 273 -20.95 -10.72 20.27
N GLU A 274 -20.50 -11.45 21.30
CA GLU A 274 -20.69 -11.04 22.71
C GLU A 274 -19.98 -9.74 23.06
N ALA A 275 -18.78 -9.55 22.55
CA ALA A 275 -18.04 -8.30 22.74
C ALA A 275 -18.74 -7.11 22.05
N GLU A 276 -19.35 -7.32 20.89
CA GLU A 276 -20.16 -6.30 20.19
C GLU A 276 -21.45 -5.99 20.95
N ASP A 277 -22.17 -7.00 21.43
CA ASP A 277 -23.39 -6.84 22.22
C ASP A 277 -23.12 -6.13 23.57
N GLY A 278 -22.00 -6.45 24.22
CA GLY A 278 -21.57 -5.85 25.49
C GLY A 278 -21.21 -4.36 25.39
N LEU A 279 -20.85 -3.89 24.20
CA LEU A 279 -20.60 -2.45 23.92
C LEU A 279 -21.88 -1.66 23.66
N GLY A 280 -23.07 -2.31 23.63
CA GLY A 280 -24.36 -1.64 23.48
C GLY A 280 -24.56 -0.93 22.14
N ASP A 281 -23.69 -1.17 21.17
CA ASP A 281 -23.71 -0.49 19.88
C ASP A 281 -24.54 -1.29 18.85
N GLY A 282 -25.88 -1.24 18.99
CA GLY A 282 -26.85 -1.68 17.98
C GLY A 282 -26.81 -0.83 16.71
N SER A 283 -25.65 -0.25 16.38
CA SER A 283 -25.51 0.61 15.21
C SER A 283 -25.59 -0.23 13.93
N SER A 284 -26.32 0.31 12.95
CA SER A 284 -26.41 -0.28 11.60
C SER A 284 -25.02 -0.51 11.02
N GLU A 285 -24.82 -1.64 10.31
CA GLU A 285 -23.60 -1.98 9.56
C GLU A 285 -23.12 -0.82 8.67
N TRP A 286 -24.06 -0.05 8.12
CA TRP A 286 -23.77 1.14 7.33
C TRP A 286 -23.14 2.28 8.15
N LYS A 287 -23.50 2.41 9.42
CA LYS A 287 -22.88 3.39 10.31
C LYS A 287 -21.46 2.98 10.65
N LYS A 288 -21.22 1.70 10.94
CA LYS A 288 -19.88 1.13 11.15
C LYS A 288 -19.00 1.35 9.93
N LEU A 289 -19.50 1.06 8.72
CA LEU A 289 -18.79 1.29 7.46
C LEU A 289 -18.44 2.77 7.26
N ARG A 290 -19.41 3.67 7.44
CA ARG A 290 -19.18 5.12 7.33
C ARG A 290 -18.10 5.60 8.31
N ASP A 291 -18.16 5.16 9.55
CA ASP A 291 -17.22 5.58 10.59
C ASP A 291 -15.82 5.00 10.31
N ALA A 292 -15.70 3.79 9.79
CA ALA A 292 -14.44 3.20 9.33
C ALA A 292 -13.84 3.98 8.14
N VAL A 293 -14.65 4.40 7.17
CA VAL A 293 -14.23 5.21 6.01
C VAL A 293 -13.80 6.63 6.42
N LEU A 294 -14.50 7.24 7.39
CA LEU A 294 -14.19 8.62 7.83
C LEU A 294 -13.02 8.70 8.82
N ARG A 295 -12.75 7.62 9.55
CA ARG A 295 -11.71 7.58 10.59
C ARG A 295 -10.32 8.01 10.10
N PRO A 296 -9.80 7.54 8.94
CA PRO A 296 -8.51 8.01 8.42
C PRO A 296 -8.46 9.52 8.19
N ALA A 297 -9.54 10.12 7.65
CA ALA A 297 -9.63 11.55 7.44
C ALA A 297 -9.65 12.32 8.76
N ILE A 298 -10.40 11.83 9.75
CA ILE A 298 -10.45 12.45 11.09
C ILE A 298 -9.09 12.40 11.77
N VAL A 299 -8.40 11.25 11.74
CA VAL A 299 -7.06 11.08 12.33
C VAL A 299 -6.05 12.00 11.63
N LEU A 300 -6.09 12.06 10.29
CA LEU A 300 -5.22 12.93 9.49
C LEU A 300 -5.42 14.40 9.86
N CYS A 301 -6.66 14.90 9.82
CA CYS A 301 -6.96 16.31 10.08
C CYS A 301 -6.78 16.71 11.56
N SER A 302 -6.80 15.74 12.48
CA SER A 302 -6.64 15.99 13.92
C SER A 302 -5.19 16.03 14.37
N SER A 303 -4.23 15.68 13.51
CA SER A 303 -2.81 15.64 13.86
C SER A 303 -1.95 16.45 12.90
N GLY A 304 -1.44 17.60 13.34
CA GLY A 304 -0.53 18.43 12.56
C GLY A 304 0.75 17.68 12.15
N VAL A 305 1.22 16.75 12.99
CA VAL A 305 2.36 15.86 12.68
C VAL A 305 2.04 14.98 11.48
N LEU A 306 0.85 14.34 11.51
CA LEU A 306 0.43 13.46 10.42
C LEU A 306 0.20 14.24 9.12
N MET A 307 -0.42 15.44 9.21
CA MET A 307 -0.61 16.32 8.04
C MET A 307 0.72 16.71 7.39
N ALA A 308 1.72 17.11 8.18
CA ALA A 308 3.03 17.51 7.67
C ALA A 308 3.78 16.31 7.04
N MET A 309 3.77 15.15 7.70
CA MET A 309 4.41 13.93 7.17
C MET A 309 3.67 13.41 5.94
N SER A 310 2.35 13.53 5.90
CA SER A 310 1.52 13.18 4.76
C SER A 310 1.82 14.06 3.55
N LEU A 311 1.90 15.39 3.74
CA LEU A 311 2.27 16.32 2.67
C LEU A 311 3.67 16.03 2.13
N PHE A 312 4.65 15.85 3.01
CA PHE A 312 6.01 15.49 2.63
C PHE A 312 6.05 14.19 1.81
N SER A 313 5.44 13.11 2.34
CA SER A 313 5.41 11.81 1.68
C SER A 313 4.72 11.87 0.32
N SER A 314 3.62 12.62 0.22
CA SER A 314 2.85 12.76 -1.01
C SER A 314 3.64 13.44 -2.12
N VAL A 315 4.33 14.54 -1.81
CA VAL A 315 5.18 15.23 -2.79
C VAL A 315 6.38 14.37 -3.18
N VAL A 316 7.04 13.72 -2.21
CA VAL A 316 8.16 12.82 -2.48
C VAL A 316 7.75 11.70 -3.43
N PHE A 317 6.61 11.04 -3.16
CA PHE A 317 6.15 9.92 -3.99
C PHE A 317 5.71 10.36 -5.38
N THR A 318 5.17 11.56 -5.54
CA THR A 318 4.76 12.11 -6.84
C THR A 318 5.93 12.15 -7.84
N PHE A 319 7.17 12.29 -7.38
CA PHE A 319 8.34 12.25 -8.27
C PHE A 319 8.52 10.93 -9.00
N PHE A 320 7.99 9.83 -8.46
CA PHE A 320 7.92 8.57 -9.19
C PHE A 320 7.08 8.70 -10.46
N TYR A 321 5.91 9.34 -10.39
CA TYR A 321 5.04 9.53 -11.55
C TYR A 321 5.56 10.60 -12.51
N ILE A 322 6.12 11.71 -11.99
CA ILE A 322 6.75 12.73 -12.83
C ILE A 322 7.90 12.11 -13.64
N TYR A 323 8.77 11.35 -12.95
CA TYR A 323 9.83 10.61 -13.62
C TYR A 323 9.25 9.61 -14.64
N SER A 324 8.31 8.76 -14.23
CA SER A 324 7.79 7.70 -15.08
C SER A 324 7.21 8.23 -16.39
N THR A 325 6.46 9.33 -16.34
CA THR A 325 5.80 9.91 -17.52
C THR A 325 6.77 10.68 -18.42
N THR A 326 7.78 11.35 -17.87
CA THR A 326 8.75 12.14 -18.66
C THR A 326 9.90 11.31 -19.18
N PHE A 327 10.24 10.20 -18.53
CA PHE A 327 11.41 9.38 -18.88
C PHE A 327 11.28 8.72 -20.25
N SER A 328 10.07 8.23 -20.58
CA SER A 328 9.79 7.65 -21.89
C SER A 328 10.01 8.67 -23.01
N ASP A 329 9.48 9.88 -22.86
CA ASP A 329 9.61 10.94 -23.85
C ASP A 329 11.08 11.35 -24.03
N ILE A 330 11.83 11.48 -22.93
CA ILE A 330 13.27 11.80 -22.96
C ILE A 330 14.05 10.72 -23.71
N LEU A 331 13.80 9.44 -23.44
CA LEU A 331 14.53 8.34 -24.08
C LEU A 331 14.16 8.17 -25.57
N LEU A 332 12.90 8.36 -25.92
CA LEU A 332 12.43 8.28 -27.31
C LEU A 332 12.87 9.50 -28.12
N ASP A 333 12.58 10.72 -27.64
CA ASP A 333 12.74 11.95 -28.43
C ASP A 333 14.19 12.48 -28.43
N LEU A 334 14.88 12.45 -27.26
CA LEU A 334 16.23 13.01 -27.13
C LEU A 334 17.34 11.99 -27.41
N TYR A 335 17.16 10.74 -26.95
CA TYR A 335 18.16 9.68 -27.13
C TYR A 335 17.84 8.74 -28.28
N GLN A 336 16.64 8.84 -28.89
CA GLN A 336 16.20 8.05 -30.04
C GLN A 336 16.37 6.53 -29.85
N LEU A 337 16.09 6.04 -28.64
CA LEU A 337 16.18 4.62 -28.31
C LEU A 337 14.98 3.84 -28.82
N ALA A 338 15.21 2.58 -29.18
CA ALA A 338 14.13 1.66 -29.53
C ALA A 338 13.19 1.44 -28.31
N PRO A 339 11.86 1.26 -28.53
CA PRO A 339 10.88 1.10 -27.44
C PRO A 339 11.24 0.01 -26.41
N VAL A 340 11.76 -1.14 -26.86
CA VAL A 340 12.23 -2.22 -25.98
C VAL A 340 13.36 -1.76 -25.05
N THR A 341 14.29 -0.96 -25.57
CA THR A 341 15.40 -0.40 -24.77
C THR A 341 14.86 0.61 -23.75
N VAL A 342 13.90 1.45 -24.15
CA VAL A 342 13.22 2.39 -23.24
C VAL A 342 12.57 1.64 -22.07
N GLY A 343 11.78 0.60 -22.35
CA GLY A 343 11.17 -0.23 -21.31
C GLY A 343 12.21 -0.85 -20.37
N SER A 344 13.34 -1.30 -20.91
CA SER A 344 14.42 -1.89 -20.10
C SER A 344 15.10 -0.87 -19.18
N CYS A 345 15.20 0.40 -19.58
CA CYS A 345 15.78 1.47 -18.76
C CYS A 345 14.97 1.77 -17.48
N PHE A 346 13.66 1.46 -17.45
CA PHE A 346 12.85 1.60 -16.23
C PHE A 346 13.32 0.71 -15.09
N ALA A 347 13.94 -0.43 -15.37
CA ALA A 347 14.49 -1.32 -14.35
C ALA A 347 15.55 -0.62 -13.47
N VAL A 348 16.22 0.42 -13.97
CA VAL A 348 17.25 1.16 -13.24
C VAL A 348 16.67 1.87 -12.01
N PHE A 349 15.45 2.39 -12.10
CA PHE A 349 14.75 2.97 -10.95
C PHE A 349 14.47 1.91 -9.88
N SER A 350 14.02 0.72 -10.29
CA SER A 350 13.78 -0.41 -9.37
C SER A 350 15.07 -0.92 -8.71
N ILE A 351 16.20 -0.88 -9.43
CA ILE A 351 17.52 -1.16 -8.84
C ILE A 351 17.85 -0.14 -7.76
N GLY A 352 17.68 1.15 -8.02
CA GLY A 352 17.90 2.20 -7.04
C GLY A 352 17.01 2.04 -5.80
N SER A 353 15.73 1.74 -6.02
CA SER A 353 14.76 1.46 -4.95
C SER A 353 15.19 0.26 -4.10
N THR A 354 15.66 -0.82 -4.73
CA THR A 354 16.15 -2.02 -4.04
C THR A 354 17.39 -1.72 -3.20
N ILE A 355 18.33 -0.91 -3.71
CA ILE A 355 19.50 -0.46 -2.93
C ILE A 355 19.04 0.24 -1.64
N SER A 356 18.06 1.12 -1.73
CA SER A 356 17.52 1.83 -0.57
C SER A 356 16.83 0.87 0.43
N VAL A 357 16.06 -0.10 -0.05
CA VAL A 357 15.43 -1.12 0.81
C VAL A 357 16.50 -1.89 1.59
N VAL A 358 17.60 -2.29 0.93
CA VAL A 358 18.72 -2.99 1.58
C VAL A 358 19.42 -2.09 2.60
N ILE A 359 19.62 -0.81 2.28
CA ILE A 359 20.21 0.17 3.22
C ILE A 359 19.30 0.32 4.44
N CYS A 360 18.01 0.56 4.24
CA CYS A 360 17.05 0.72 5.34
C CYS A 360 16.99 -0.53 6.23
N ASN A 361 16.90 -1.71 5.63
CA ASN A 361 16.83 -2.97 6.37
C ASN A 361 18.07 -3.22 7.24
N ARG A 362 19.26 -2.78 6.80
CA ARG A 362 20.50 -2.95 7.56
C ARG A 362 20.76 -1.85 8.58
N THR A 363 20.26 -0.64 8.36
CA THR A 363 20.70 0.54 9.12
C THR A 363 19.62 1.18 9.97
N LEU A 364 18.34 1.08 9.61
CA LEU A 364 17.24 1.75 10.30
C LEU A 364 17.19 1.39 11.79
N ASP A 365 17.18 0.09 12.12
CA ASP A 365 17.13 -0.37 13.51
C ASP A 365 18.45 -0.15 14.26
N ARG A 366 19.59 -0.14 13.54
CA ARG A 366 20.88 0.18 14.15
C ARG A 366 20.93 1.64 14.57
N ILE A 367 20.45 2.56 13.71
CA ILE A 367 20.38 3.99 14.00
C ILE A 367 19.42 4.21 15.18
N TYR A 368 18.23 3.60 15.15
CA TYR A 368 17.24 3.69 16.20
C TYR A 368 17.82 3.28 17.56
N ARG A 369 18.41 2.08 17.64
CA ARG A 369 19.04 1.57 18.88
C ARG A 369 20.18 2.46 19.36
N ARG A 370 21.03 2.98 18.45
CA ARG A 370 22.12 3.89 18.81
C ARG A 370 21.59 5.21 19.39
N MET A 371 20.57 5.79 18.77
CA MET A 371 19.96 7.03 19.25
C MET A 371 19.26 6.82 20.61
N ARG A 372 18.54 5.72 20.78
CA ARG A 372 17.94 5.33 22.06
C ARG A 372 18.99 5.22 23.17
N PHE A 373 20.11 4.56 22.90
CA PHE A 373 21.22 4.45 23.84
C PHE A 373 21.80 5.82 24.23
N THR A 374 22.02 6.70 23.24
CA THR A 374 22.55 8.05 23.47
C THR A 374 21.61 8.91 24.31
N HIS A 375 20.28 8.69 24.20
CA HIS A 375 19.26 9.43 24.96
C HIS A 375 18.79 8.68 26.23
N LYS A 376 19.68 7.97 26.89
CA LYS A 376 19.45 7.30 28.20
C LYS A 376 18.31 6.27 28.19
N GLY A 377 18.11 5.58 27.08
CA GLY A 377 17.10 4.52 26.93
C GLY A 377 15.67 5.01 26.65
N VAL A 378 15.46 6.31 26.49
CA VAL A 378 14.12 6.84 26.12
C VAL A 378 13.77 6.42 24.72
N ASP A 379 12.63 5.76 24.56
CA ASP A 379 12.06 5.39 23.27
C ASP A 379 11.34 6.59 22.64
N ARG A 380 11.71 6.90 21.40
CA ARG A 380 11.05 7.96 20.61
C ARG A 380 10.91 7.51 19.16
N PRO A 381 9.70 7.49 18.59
CA PRO A 381 9.47 7.18 17.18
C PRO A 381 10.31 8.03 16.23
N GLU A 382 10.61 9.28 16.61
CA GLU A 382 11.41 10.23 15.83
C GLU A 382 12.81 9.70 15.49
N PHE A 383 13.35 8.75 16.25
CA PHE A 383 14.66 8.14 16.00
C PHE A 383 14.71 7.30 14.70
N ARG A 384 13.56 7.08 14.07
CA ARG A 384 13.48 6.47 12.74
C ARG A 384 13.78 7.44 11.59
N LEU A 385 13.69 8.77 11.83
CA LEU A 385 13.74 9.80 10.78
C LEU A 385 15.13 10.15 10.19
N PRO A 386 16.29 9.85 10.81
CA PRO A 386 17.58 10.29 10.25
C PRO A 386 17.83 9.87 8.81
N LEU A 387 17.41 8.65 8.40
CA LEU A 387 17.54 8.20 7.01
C LEU A 387 16.57 8.94 6.09
N ALA A 388 15.35 9.27 6.57
CA ALA A 388 14.39 10.06 5.82
C ALA A 388 14.95 11.45 5.51
N ILE A 389 15.72 12.06 6.42
CA ILE A 389 16.37 13.35 6.20
C ILE A 389 17.38 13.24 5.05
N VAL A 390 18.22 12.19 5.04
CA VAL A 390 19.17 11.96 3.94
C VAL A 390 18.42 11.85 2.60
N GLY A 391 17.35 11.05 2.54
CA GLY A 391 16.52 10.90 1.35
C GLY A 391 15.86 12.22 0.93
N ALA A 392 15.35 13.01 1.89
CA ALA A 392 14.68 14.29 1.65
C ALA A 392 15.58 15.34 0.97
N PHE A 393 16.87 15.36 1.29
CA PHE A 393 17.83 16.26 0.65
C PHE A 393 18.47 15.66 -0.61
N ALA A 394 18.63 14.34 -0.68
CA ALA A 394 19.17 13.67 -1.86
C ALA A 394 18.21 13.68 -3.05
N LEU A 395 16.89 13.60 -2.80
CA LEU A 395 15.88 13.56 -3.85
C LEU A 395 15.87 14.84 -4.71
N PRO A 396 15.75 16.07 -4.18
CA PRO A 396 15.77 17.28 -5.01
C PRO A 396 17.07 17.41 -5.80
N LEU A 397 18.21 17.00 -5.25
CA LEU A 397 19.48 17.01 -5.97
C LEU A 397 19.43 16.05 -7.16
N SER A 398 19.00 14.81 -6.98
CA SER A 398 18.91 13.82 -8.06
C SER A 398 17.87 14.21 -9.13
N VAL A 399 16.76 14.84 -8.74
CA VAL A 399 15.74 15.39 -9.66
C VAL A 399 16.31 16.53 -10.51
N ALA A 400 17.02 17.48 -9.90
CA ALA A 400 17.66 18.55 -10.64
C ALA A 400 18.73 18.01 -11.60
N MET A 401 19.58 17.10 -11.15
CA MET A 401 20.60 16.44 -12.00
C MET A 401 19.96 15.70 -13.18
N TYR A 402 18.83 15.02 -12.98
CA TYR A 402 18.08 14.35 -14.04
C TYR A 402 17.59 15.36 -15.10
N GLY A 403 16.98 16.48 -14.68
CA GLY A 403 16.52 17.52 -15.60
C GLY A 403 17.66 18.15 -16.43
N TRP A 404 18.79 18.46 -15.79
CA TRP A 404 19.97 19.00 -16.48
C TRP A 404 20.66 17.96 -17.36
N ALA A 405 20.68 16.68 -16.99
CA ALA A 405 21.18 15.60 -17.82
C ALA A 405 20.41 15.49 -19.14
N ALA A 406 19.09 15.60 -19.08
CA ALA A 406 18.24 15.63 -20.27
C ALA A 406 18.44 16.90 -21.11
N GLN A 407 18.45 18.09 -20.47
CA GLN A 407 18.65 19.38 -21.17
C GLN A 407 19.97 19.46 -21.91
N LEU A 408 21.05 19.00 -21.30
CA LEU A 408 22.40 19.04 -21.86
C LEU A 408 22.72 17.81 -22.73
N ARG A 409 21.79 16.88 -22.89
CA ARG A 409 21.96 15.60 -23.61
C ARG A 409 23.23 14.86 -23.18
N LEU A 410 23.43 14.75 -21.85
CA LEU A 410 24.60 14.05 -21.31
C LEU A 410 24.54 12.55 -21.68
N PRO A 411 25.66 11.81 -21.59
CA PRO A 411 25.65 10.37 -21.90
C PRO A 411 24.56 9.61 -21.17
N LEU A 412 23.92 8.65 -21.85
CA LEU A 412 22.81 7.85 -21.31
C LEU A 412 23.13 7.26 -19.93
N LEU A 413 24.37 6.77 -19.73
CA LEU A 413 24.80 6.22 -18.43
C LEU A 413 24.67 7.24 -17.29
N PHE A 414 24.93 8.52 -17.54
CA PHE A 414 24.76 9.55 -16.53
C PHE A 414 23.29 9.80 -16.21
N LEU A 415 22.43 9.82 -17.22
CA LEU A 415 20.98 9.92 -17.03
C LEU A 415 20.45 8.74 -16.21
N LEU A 416 20.88 7.52 -16.54
CA LEU A 416 20.52 6.30 -15.79
C LEU A 416 21.03 6.33 -14.35
N PHE A 417 22.23 6.85 -14.12
CA PHE A 417 22.74 7.08 -12.78
C PHE A 417 21.84 8.03 -11.98
N CYS A 418 21.38 9.15 -12.58
CA CYS A 418 20.45 10.07 -11.93
C CYS A 418 19.12 9.38 -11.58
N VAL A 419 18.60 8.53 -12.47
CA VAL A 419 17.39 7.73 -12.23
C VAL A 419 17.58 6.74 -11.08
N CYS A 420 18.71 6.05 -11.04
CA CYS A 420 19.06 5.15 -9.93
C CYS A 420 19.15 5.91 -8.59
N ALA A 421 19.82 7.05 -8.59
CA ALA A 421 19.95 7.92 -7.42
C ALA A 421 18.58 8.44 -6.95
N MET A 422 17.69 8.79 -7.88
CA MET A 422 16.34 9.25 -7.59
C MET A 422 15.49 8.13 -6.95
N GLY A 423 15.52 6.92 -7.50
CA GLY A 423 14.84 5.74 -6.90
C GLY A 423 15.38 5.43 -5.50
N THR A 424 16.70 5.53 -5.31
CA THR A 424 17.34 5.34 -4.01
C THR A 424 16.89 6.42 -3.01
N ALA A 425 16.94 7.69 -3.37
CA ALA A 425 16.60 8.82 -2.52
C ALA A 425 15.11 8.80 -2.13
N LEU A 426 14.22 8.46 -3.09
CA LEU A 426 12.78 8.38 -2.87
C LEU A 426 12.44 7.31 -1.81
N MET A 427 12.93 6.09 -1.95
CA MET A 427 12.68 5.02 -1.00
C MET A 427 13.37 5.26 0.35
N LEU A 428 14.54 5.89 0.34
CA LEU A 428 15.25 6.28 1.56
C LEU A 428 14.47 7.34 2.36
N ALA A 429 13.70 8.20 1.68
CA ALA A 429 12.80 9.14 2.33
C ALA A 429 11.51 8.44 2.84
N MET A 430 10.92 7.53 2.04
CA MET A 430 9.61 6.96 2.30
C MET A 430 9.60 5.89 3.40
N ILE A 431 10.52 4.92 3.36
CA ILE A 431 10.51 3.78 4.29
C ILE A 431 10.61 4.21 5.76
N PRO A 432 11.56 5.10 6.15
CA PRO A 432 11.64 5.54 7.55
C PRO A 432 10.42 6.35 8.01
N VAL A 433 9.81 7.12 7.09
CA VAL A 433 8.57 7.87 7.40
C VAL A 433 7.42 6.92 7.70
N MET A 434 7.25 5.85 6.90
CA MET A 434 6.22 4.84 7.16
C MET A 434 6.44 4.15 8.52
N ALA A 435 7.70 3.78 8.82
CA ALA A 435 8.05 3.19 10.11
C ALA A 435 7.78 4.18 11.28
N TYR A 436 8.12 5.46 11.11
CA TYR A 436 7.82 6.50 12.09
C TYR A 436 6.33 6.61 12.38
N VAL A 437 5.49 6.62 11.34
CA VAL A 437 4.02 6.75 11.50
C VAL A 437 3.44 5.55 12.23
N VAL A 438 3.90 4.34 11.93
CA VAL A 438 3.46 3.13 12.65
C VAL A 438 3.80 3.23 14.13
N ASP A 439 5.04 3.60 14.47
CA ASP A 439 5.49 3.71 15.86
C ASP A 439 4.82 4.90 16.59
N ALA A 440 4.55 6.02 15.90
CA ALA A 440 4.02 7.24 16.50
C ALA A 440 2.50 7.21 16.76
N PHE A 441 1.74 6.37 16.04
CA PHE A 441 0.29 6.31 16.14
C PHE A 441 -0.23 5.00 16.75
N GLY A 442 0.62 4.00 17.00
CA GLY A 442 0.30 2.77 17.72
C GLY A 442 -0.99 2.11 17.21
N ILE A 443 -2.02 2.06 18.05
CA ILE A 443 -3.33 1.48 17.71
C ILE A 443 -4.07 2.21 16.58
N PHE A 444 -3.74 3.48 16.31
CA PHE A 444 -4.30 4.26 15.20
C PHE A 444 -3.44 4.21 13.93
N SER A 445 -2.34 3.42 13.93
CA SER A 445 -1.38 3.36 12.84
C SER A 445 -2.02 3.00 11.50
N ALA A 446 -2.97 2.06 11.47
CA ALA A 446 -3.68 1.68 10.25
C ALA A 446 -4.47 2.86 9.65
N SER A 447 -5.20 3.62 10.48
CA SER A 447 -5.93 4.80 10.01
C SER A 447 -5.00 5.94 9.58
N ALA A 448 -3.88 6.14 10.30
CA ALA A 448 -2.86 7.13 9.94
C ALA A 448 -2.20 6.78 8.60
N MET A 449 -1.81 5.52 8.40
CA MET A 449 -1.24 5.03 7.14
C MET A 449 -2.22 5.17 5.97
N THR A 450 -3.49 4.82 6.16
CA THR A 450 -4.53 5.01 5.14
C THR A 450 -4.68 6.49 4.78
N GLY A 451 -4.66 7.41 5.77
CA GLY A 451 -4.69 8.84 5.52
C GLY A 451 -3.52 9.33 4.66
N ILE A 452 -2.29 8.84 4.92
CA ILE A 452 -1.11 9.14 4.10
C ILE A 452 -1.27 8.57 2.68
N ILE A 453 -1.75 7.34 2.53
CA ILE A 453 -1.95 6.71 1.22
C ILE A 453 -2.95 7.52 0.39
N VAL A 454 -4.08 7.91 0.96
CA VAL A 454 -5.10 8.71 0.25
C VAL A 454 -4.54 10.05 -0.22
N THR A 455 -3.86 10.81 0.65
CA THR A 455 -3.27 12.10 0.26
C THR A 455 -2.15 11.93 -0.77
N ARG A 456 -1.32 10.88 -0.62
CA ARG A 456 -0.28 10.52 -1.57
C ARG A 456 -0.87 10.25 -2.95
N CYS A 457 -1.90 9.42 -3.03
CA CYS A 457 -2.57 9.06 -4.28
C CYS A 457 -3.23 10.29 -4.94
N LEU A 458 -3.90 11.16 -4.16
CA LEU A 458 -4.47 12.40 -4.69
C LEU A 458 -3.40 13.32 -5.28
N MET A 459 -2.29 13.53 -4.57
CA MET A 459 -1.19 14.36 -5.06
C MET A 459 -0.54 13.74 -6.29
N SER A 460 -0.31 12.44 -6.30
CA SER A 460 0.29 11.71 -7.42
C SER A 460 -0.59 11.62 -8.67
N THR A 461 -1.90 11.83 -8.51
CA THR A 461 -2.82 11.96 -9.66
C THR A 461 -2.67 13.30 -10.36
N PHE A 462 -2.64 14.41 -9.60
CA PHE A 462 -2.80 15.74 -10.18
C PHE A 462 -1.48 16.52 -10.31
N LEU A 463 -0.54 16.38 -9.37
CA LEU A 463 0.71 17.15 -9.41
C LEU A 463 1.59 16.83 -10.64
N PRO A 464 1.67 15.58 -11.15
CA PRO A 464 2.42 15.30 -12.39
C PRO A 464 1.91 16.06 -13.62
N LEU A 465 0.62 16.44 -13.65
CA LEU A 465 0.05 17.23 -14.74
C LEU A 465 0.72 18.62 -14.86
N THR A 466 1.31 19.12 -13.79
CA THR A 466 2.02 20.40 -13.82
C THR A 466 3.42 20.29 -14.46
N ALA A 467 3.97 19.07 -14.58
CA ALA A 467 5.30 18.87 -15.12
C ALA A 467 5.38 19.19 -16.62
N ALA A 468 4.38 18.79 -17.43
CA ALA A 468 4.37 19.05 -18.86
C ALA A 468 4.40 20.55 -19.20
N PRO A 469 3.46 21.40 -18.71
CA PRO A 469 3.49 22.84 -18.99
C PRO A 469 4.76 23.52 -18.45
N LEU A 470 5.31 23.04 -17.32
CA LEU A 470 6.53 23.57 -16.75
C LEU A 470 7.75 23.27 -17.65
N ILE A 471 7.84 22.05 -18.17
CA ILE A 471 8.91 21.63 -19.10
C ILE A 471 8.74 22.32 -20.46
N ASP A 472 7.54 22.48 -20.96
CA ASP A 472 7.28 23.18 -22.23
C ASP A 472 7.63 24.68 -22.15
N ALA A 473 7.42 25.32 -20.97
CA ALA A 473 7.73 26.74 -20.77
C ALA A 473 9.24 27.00 -20.48
N PHE A 474 9.89 26.14 -19.70
CA PHE A 474 11.24 26.41 -19.17
C PHE A 474 12.30 25.39 -19.63
N GLY A 475 11.91 24.36 -20.39
CA GLY A 475 12.78 23.23 -20.73
C GLY A 475 12.98 22.25 -19.57
N TYR A 476 13.64 21.13 -19.86
CA TYR A 476 13.87 20.06 -18.88
C TYR A 476 14.69 20.55 -17.68
N GLY A 477 15.79 21.26 -17.89
CA GLY A 477 16.70 21.70 -16.81
C GLY A 477 16.00 22.57 -15.78
N TRP A 478 15.42 23.68 -16.19
CA TRP A 478 14.74 24.62 -15.28
C TRP A 478 13.40 24.08 -14.79
N GLY A 479 12.65 23.33 -15.62
CA GLY A 479 11.41 22.69 -15.20
C GLY A 479 11.62 21.73 -14.03
N PHE A 480 12.60 20.82 -14.14
CA PHE A 480 12.94 19.91 -13.04
C PHE A 480 13.63 20.61 -11.86
N SER A 481 14.37 21.71 -12.10
CA SER A 481 14.91 22.52 -11.00
C SER A 481 13.82 23.18 -10.17
N ALA A 482 12.74 23.67 -10.79
CA ALA A 482 11.58 24.22 -10.08
C ALA A 482 10.86 23.14 -9.25
N LEU A 483 10.66 21.95 -9.82
CA LEU A 483 10.09 20.80 -9.11
C LEU A 483 10.99 20.34 -7.95
N ALA A 484 12.31 20.30 -8.17
CA ALA A 484 13.30 20.04 -7.13
C ALA A 484 13.23 21.07 -6.00
N GLY A 485 13.02 22.35 -6.35
CA GLY A 485 12.82 23.44 -5.39
C GLY A 485 11.60 23.22 -4.50
N LEU A 486 10.48 22.72 -5.06
CA LEU A 486 9.29 22.34 -4.29
C LEU A 486 9.62 21.20 -3.29
N SER A 487 10.34 20.18 -3.73
CA SER A 487 10.77 19.10 -2.86
C SER A 487 11.73 19.58 -1.77
N LEU A 488 12.67 20.47 -2.12
CA LEU A 488 13.61 21.04 -1.18
C LEU A 488 12.95 21.92 -0.12
N LEU A 489 11.86 22.61 -0.47
CA LEU A 489 11.05 23.40 0.48
C LEU A 489 10.44 22.52 1.56
N LEU A 490 10.11 21.28 1.24
CA LEU A 490 9.53 20.32 2.18
C LEU A 490 10.57 19.44 2.89
N ALA A 491 11.80 19.40 2.41
CA ALA A 491 12.90 18.62 3.00
C ALA A 491 13.21 18.95 4.48
N PRO A 492 12.96 20.16 5.02
CA PRO A 492 13.08 20.44 6.44
C PRO A 492 12.04 19.73 7.33
N ILE A 493 10.91 19.24 6.79
CA ILE A 493 9.84 18.62 7.58
C ILE A 493 10.37 17.46 8.42
N PRO A 494 11.06 16.43 7.90
CA PRO A 494 11.61 15.36 8.72
C PRO A 494 12.62 15.85 9.79
N VAL A 495 13.35 16.94 9.51
CA VAL A 495 14.29 17.55 10.47
C VAL A 495 13.52 18.21 11.62
N LEU A 496 12.48 18.96 11.31
CA LEU A 496 11.59 19.58 12.31
C LEU A 496 10.89 18.52 13.16
N MET A 497 10.45 17.41 12.52
CA MET A 497 9.86 16.27 13.24
C MET A 497 10.87 15.60 14.17
N LEU A 498 12.12 15.42 13.74
CA LEU A 498 13.15 14.86 14.61
C LEU A 498 13.41 15.74 15.86
N ARG A 499 13.35 17.08 15.70
CA ARG A 499 13.59 18.03 16.82
C ARG A 499 12.39 18.29 17.69
N TYR A 500 11.23 18.49 17.09
CA TYR A 500 10.02 18.98 17.78
C TYR A 500 8.87 17.97 17.78
N GLY A 501 9.00 16.83 17.11
CA GLY A 501 7.94 15.84 16.93
C GLY A 501 7.33 15.36 18.25
N SER A 502 8.13 15.09 19.25
CA SER A 502 7.67 14.69 20.58
C SER A 502 6.78 15.74 21.26
N HIS A 503 7.06 17.02 21.06
CA HIS A 503 6.19 18.10 21.56
C HIS A 503 4.90 18.19 20.77
N TRP A 504 4.97 18.13 19.45
CA TRP A 504 3.80 18.26 18.57
C TRP A 504 2.85 17.05 18.66
N ARG A 505 3.37 15.84 18.90
CA ARG A 505 2.53 14.65 19.13
C ARG A 505 1.63 14.80 20.36
N ARG A 506 2.12 15.44 21.42
CA ARG A 506 1.33 15.68 22.66
C ARG A 506 0.12 16.58 22.43
N LEU A 507 0.09 17.36 21.35
CA LEU A 507 -1.05 18.20 20.97
C LEU A 507 -2.16 17.39 20.29
N SER A 508 -1.86 16.18 19.79
CA SER A 508 -2.83 15.32 19.11
C SER A 508 -3.40 14.26 20.06
N LYS A 509 -4.71 14.09 20.01
CA LYS A 509 -5.44 13.08 20.76
C LYS A 509 -5.05 11.63 20.36
N TYR A 510 -4.58 11.43 19.11
CA TYR A 510 -4.32 10.13 18.50
C TYR A 510 -2.85 9.68 18.57
N SER A 511 -1.93 10.52 19.01
CA SER A 511 -0.50 10.23 19.11
C SER A 511 0.10 10.57 20.49
N ARG A 512 -0.75 10.82 21.49
CA ARG A 512 -0.32 11.29 22.82
C ARG A 512 0.38 10.21 23.63
N ASP A 513 -0.04 8.95 23.50
CA ASP A 513 0.35 7.82 24.36
C ASP A 513 1.24 6.80 23.61
N ALA A 514 1.82 7.17 22.47
CA ALA A 514 2.74 6.34 21.71
C ALA A 514 4.21 6.63 22.06
#